data_aeab96fa69193e4b87d9bbc10ff0afa5
#
_entry.id   aeab96fa69193e4b87d9bbc10ff0afa5
#
_cell.length_a   1.000
_cell.length_b   1.000
_cell.length_c   1.000
_cell.angle_alpha   90.00
_cell.angle_beta   90.00
_cell.angle_gamma   90.00
#
_symmetry.space_group_name_H-M   'P 1'
#
loop_
_entity.id
_entity.type
_entity.pdbx_description
1 polymer ?
#
loop_
_entity_poly.entity_id
_entity_poly.type
_entity_poly.pdbx_seq_one_letter_code
_entity_poly.pdbx_strand_id
1 'polypeptide(L)'
;MLKLTKTQTFLTANHERFRLLPLSQLAAIADTQETSLKSQTHTQKPLESHPSLHIDPKYFVSVLLNCKNIFQIKQAHAQIVANGLLTNLFVSNKLLYIYVQHKAIDKAHAFFGAMREKDPVSWSVMVGGFAKDGDFVNCFRTFKELTRCGVQPDNYTLPFVLRVCRDRMDLLMGSLVHGVVLKSGLCWDHFVCAALVDMYAKCRVIDDARKLFDDMHKKDLVTWTVMIDGYAECGNANESLVLFDWMREEGIVPDKITMVTVVNACSKLGAMHKARFVHDYICSMKFSLNVILGTAMIDMYAKCGSVDFAREIFDGMREKNVISWSVMIAAYGYHGQGKKALDLFPMMLNCGIMPNKITFVSLLYACSHAGLVDEGFELFNIMWDKYGVKPDVKHCTCMVDLLGRAGRLDEALKLIENMTVEKDEGLWSAFLAACRIHKHVELAEWAAKSLLELQPQNPGHYVLLSNIYANAGMWEDMAKVRNLMTKRNLKKIPGWTWIEVDNKIHQFSVGDKSHPLSKEIYGLLKSLIEKLELAGYVPDTNFVLHDVVEEVKVGMLYTHSEKLAITFGLIATPEGTPIRITKNLRVCGDCHTFIKFVSAITKRSIIVRDSNRFHHFIEGACSCGDYW
;
A
#
# COMPACT_ATOMS: atom_id res chain seq x y z
N MET A 1 -5.77 -7.03 5.05
CA MET A 1 -6.95 -6.84 4.18
C MET A 1 -7.06 -5.49 3.45
N LEU A 2 -6.31 -4.47 3.80
CA LEU A 2 -6.36 -3.14 3.16
C LEU A 2 -5.36 -2.92 2.01
N LYS A 3 -4.71 -3.95 1.50
CA LYS A 3 -3.64 -3.83 0.47
C LYS A 3 -4.12 -3.45 -0.94
N LEU A 4 -5.40 -3.59 -1.26
CA LEU A 4 -5.89 -3.44 -2.65
C LEU A 4 -6.57 -2.11 -2.98
N THR A 5 -6.93 -1.30 -2.01
CA THR A 5 -7.66 -0.05 -2.25
C THR A 5 -6.79 1.20 -2.35
N LYS A 6 -5.53 1.14 -1.90
CA LYS A 6 -4.59 2.28 -1.99
C LYS A 6 -4.02 2.50 -3.39
N THR A 7 -4.01 1.48 -4.25
CA THR A 7 -3.41 1.57 -5.59
C THR A 7 -4.22 2.43 -6.55
N GLN A 8 -5.53 2.44 -6.46
CA GLN A 8 -6.35 3.22 -7.41
C GLN A 8 -6.39 4.71 -7.10
N THR A 9 -6.37 5.11 -5.83
CA THR A 9 -6.38 6.55 -5.47
C THR A 9 -5.01 7.18 -5.62
N PHE A 10 -3.93 6.40 -5.42
CA PHE A 10 -2.56 6.85 -5.67
C PHE A 10 -2.25 7.00 -7.17
N LEU A 11 -2.86 6.19 -8.03
CA LEU A 11 -2.68 6.29 -9.48
C LEU A 11 -3.18 7.63 -10.05
N THR A 12 -4.23 8.21 -9.48
CA THR A 12 -4.75 9.52 -9.94
C THR A 12 -3.93 10.71 -9.42
N ALA A 13 -3.41 10.68 -8.19
CA ALA A 13 -2.61 11.77 -7.64
C ALA A 13 -1.18 11.79 -8.21
N ASN A 14 -0.55 10.63 -8.42
CA ASN A 14 0.75 10.54 -9.10
C ASN A 14 0.66 10.85 -10.60
N HIS A 15 -0.54 10.73 -11.22
CA HIS A 15 -0.72 11.07 -12.64
C HIS A 15 -0.46 12.54 -12.95
N GLU A 16 -0.67 13.43 -11.99
CA GLU A 16 -0.42 14.88 -12.20
C GLU A 16 1.03 15.31 -11.93
N ARG A 17 1.81 14.52 -11.22
CA ARG A 17 3.16 14.92 -10.81
C ARG A 17 4.29 14.49 -11.71
N PHE A 18 4.23 13.28 -12.23
CA PHE A 18 5.00 12.97 -13.42
C PHE A 18 4.30 13.64 -14.63
N ARG A 19 4.06 14.93 -14.55
CA ARG A 19 4.13 15.76 -15.72
C ARG A 19 5.58 15.61 -16.22
N LEU A 20 5.82 14.51 -16.91
CA LEU A 20 6.79 14.54 -18.00
C LEU A 20 6.62 15.92 -18.60
N LEU A 21 7.69 16.66 -18.73
CA LEU A 21 7.71 18.00 -19.31
C LEU A 21 6.52 18.13 -20.24
N PRO A 22 5.65 19.13 -20.05
CA PRO A 22 4.46 19.22 -20.88
C PRO A 22 4.94 18.99 -22.30
N LEU A 23 4.18 18.19 -23.07
CA LEU A 23 4.50 17.96 -24.47
C LEU A 23 4.67 19.29 -25.26
N SER A 24 4.32 20.44 -24.65
CA SER A 24 4.71 21.79 -25.05
C SER A 24 6.22 22.05 -25.04
N GLN A 25 7.04 21.32 -24.28
CA GLN A 25 8.50 21.41 -24.34
C GLN A 25 9.09 20.57 -25.48
N LEU A 26 8.42 19.50 -25.91
CA LEU A 26 8.75 18.84 -27.18
C LEU A 26 8.47 19.75 -28.39
N ALA A 27 7.52 20.68 -28.26
CA ALA A 27 7.29 21.72 -29.27
C ALA A 27 8.43 22.76 -29.32
N ALA A 28 9.02 23.11 -28.17
CA ALA A 28 10.14 24.05 -28.10
C ALA A 28 11.45 23.49 -28.68
N ILE A 29 11.63 22.15 -28.67
CA ILE A 29 12.80 21.50 -29.27
C ILE A 29 12.70 21.51 -30.81
N ALA A 30 11.49 21.43 -31.35
CA ALA A 30 11.26 21.60 -32.77
C ALA A 30 11.65 23.04 -33.24
N ASP A 31 11.47 24.05 -32.38
CA ASP A 31 11.85 25.44 -32.66
C ASP A 31 13.37 25.67 -32.61
N THR A 32 14.15 24.87 -31.82
CA THR A 32 15.62 25.02 -31.73
C THR A 32 16.38 24.34 -32.86
N GLN A 33 15.81 23.39 -33.57
CA GLN A 33 16.44 22.78 -34.76
C GLN A 33 16.41 23.67 -36.02
N GLU A 34 15.54 24.68 -36.07
CA GLU A 34 15.49 25.62 -37.21
C GLU A 34 16.71 26.57 -37.24
N THR A 35 17.42 26.76 -36.14
CA THR A 35 18.57 27.66 -36.06
C THR A 35 19.88 27.05 -36.56
N SER A 36 19.98 25.72 -36.65
CA SER A 36 21.23 25.05 -37.10
C SER A 36 21.29 24.74 -38.61
N LEU A 37 20.18 24.87 -39.32
CA LEU A 37 20.10 24.58 -40.76
C LEU A 37 20.35 25.80 -41.69
N LYS A 38 20.63 26.99 -41.13
CA LYS A 38 20.83 28.22 -41.94
C LYS A 38 22.25 28.48 -42.44
N SER A 39 23.21 27.56 -42.30
CA SER A 39 24.59 27.83 -42.63
C SER A 39 25.19 27.07 -43.83
N GLN A 40 24.42 26.40 -44.67
CA GLN A 40 24.96 25.82 -45.90
C GLN A 40 23.89 25.74 -47.01
N THR A 41 23.80 26.77 -47.87
CA THR A 41 23.62 26.60 -49.33
C THR A 41 23.76 27.93 -50.04
N HIS A 42 24.89 28.11 -50.69
CA HIS A 42 25.03 29.04 -51.81
C HIS A 42 25.06 28.26 -53.13
N THR A 43 24.39 28.87 -54.15
CA THR A 43 24.46 28.67 -55.59
C THR A 43 23.70 27.51 -56.23
N GLN A 44 22.58 27.81 -56.88
CA GLN A 44 22.41 27.84 -58.35
C GLN A 44 20.94 28.11 -58.72
N LYS A 45 20.72 29.17 -59.55
CA LYS A 45 19.51 29.36 -60.41
C LYS A 45 19.70 28.50 -61.66
N PRO A 46 18.68 28.14 -62.49
CA PRO A 46 17.38 28.76 -62.77
C PRO A 46 16.21 27.75 -63.08
N LEU A 47 15.01 28.15 -63.08
CA LEU A 47 14.01 28.13 -64.18
C LEU A 47 12.57 28.32 -63.64
N GLU A 48 11.88 29.25 -64.24
CA GLU A 48 10.52 29.67 -64.02
C GLU A 48 9.53 28.52 -64.17
N SER A 49 8.66 28.31 -63.17
CA SER A 49 7.35 27.69 -63.34
C SER A 49 6.44 28.09 -62.17
N HIS A 50 5.30 28.71 -62.47
CA HIS A 50 4.10 29.02 -61.70
C HIS A 50 4.24 29.37 -60.18
N PRO A 51 3.54 30.39 -59.68
CA PRO A 51 3.56 30.75 -58.28
C PRO A 51 2.82 29.64 -57.50
N SER A 52 3.55 28.65 -57.02
CA SER A 52 3.10 27.83 -55.91
C SER A 52 3.02 28.76 -54.69
N LEU A 53 1.83 28.98 -54.17
CA LEU A 53 1.64 29.59 -52.86
C LEU A 53 2.48 28.76 -51.90
N HIS A 54 3.66 29.26 -51.55
CA HIS A 54 4.48 28.72 -50.44
C HIS A 54 3.71 28.99 -49.17
N ILE A 55 2.80 28.09 -48.80
CA ILE A 55 2.08 28.15 -47.52
C ILE A 55 3.10 27.78 -46.46
N ASP A 56 3.41 28.74 -45.55
CA ASP A 56 4.36 28.58 -44.45
C ASP A 56 3.96 27.35 -43.62
N PRO A 57 4.82 26.35 -43.38
CA PRO A 57 4.61 25.23 -42.50
C PRO A 57 4.12 25.66 -41.10
N LYS A 58 4.56 26.83 -40.61
CA LYS A 58 4.12 27.40 -39.31
C LYS A 58 2.62 27.70 -39.25
N TYR A 59 2.00 28.06 -40.38
CA TYR A 59 0.57 28.25 -40.46
C TYR A 59 -0.19 26.98 -40.09
N PHE A 60 0.17 25.82 -40.65
CA PHE A 60 -0.49 24.55 -40.33
C PHE A 60 -0.24 24.07 -38.91
N VAL A 61 0.92 24.35 -38.35
CA VAL A 61 1.19 24.10 -36.93
C VAL A 61 0.24 24.92 -36.04
N SER A 62 0.02 26.20 -36.36
CA SER A 62 -0.93 27.04 -35.65
C SER A 62 -2.37 26.52 -35.78
N VAL A 63 -2.77 26.09 -37.00
CA VAL A 63 -4.08 25.46 -37.22
C VAL A 63 -4.26 24.20 -36.36
N LEU A 64 -3.25 23.31 -36.35
CA LEU A 64 -3.27 22.07 -35.56
C LEU A 64 -3.39 22.34 -34.06
N LEU A 65 -2.69 23.34 -33.54
CA LEU A 65 -2.76 23.72 -32.13
C LEU A 65 -4.12 24.25 -31.70
N ASN A 66 -4.87 24.85 -32.64
CA ASN A 66 -6.20 25.40 -32.38
C ASN A 66 -7.34 24.37 -32.60
N CYS A 67 -7.05 23.15 -33.04
CA CYS A 67 -8.06 22.10 -33.21
C CYS A 67 -8.63 21.67 -31.84
N LYS A 68 -9.95 21.73 -31.72
CA LYS A 68 -10.67 21.35 -30.49
C LYS A 68 -11.23 19.93 -30.50
N ASN A 69 -11.31 19.30 -31.64
CA ASN A 69 -11.89 17.96 -31.79
C ASN A 69 -11.26 17.21 -32.98
N ILE A 70 -11.49 15.90 -33.00
CA ILE A 70 -10.94 14.99 -33.99
C ILE A 70 -11.38 15.30 -35.43
N PHE A 71 -12.54 15.92 -35.62
CA PHE A 71 -13.04 16.28 -36.93
C PHE A 71 -12.19 17.42 -37.54
N GLN A 72 -11.90 18.46 -36.78
CA GLN A 72 -11.01 19.57 -37.18
C GLN A 72 -9.59 19.08 -37.47
N ILE A 73 -9.08 18.14 -36.69
CA ILE A 73 -7.77 17.53 -36.94
C ILE A 73 -7.75 16.80 -38.29
N LYS A 74 -8.80 16.06 -38.59
CA LYS A 74 -8.92 15.38 -39.91
C LYS A 74 -8.99 16.36 -41.08
N GLN A 75 -9.70 17.49 -40.92
CA GLN A 75 -9.75 18.54 -41.93
C GLN A 75 -8.35 19.18 -42.14
N ALA A 76 -7.65 19.51 -41.04
CA ALA A 76 -6.29 20.03 -41.10
C ALA A 76 -5.33 19.00 -41.75
N HIS A 77 -5.45 17.72 -41.39
CA HIS A 77 -4.66 16.64 -42.00
C HIS A 77 -4.90 16.57 -43.54
N ALA A 78 -6.14 16.59 -43.98
CA ALA A 78 -6.46 16.59 -45.40
C ALA A 78 -5.84 17.78 -46.14
N GLN A 79 -5.85 18.97 -45.53
CA GLN A 79 -5.20 20.15 -46.10
C GLN A 79 -3.67 20.02 -46.14
N ILE A 80 -3.06 19.45 -45.09
CA ILE A 80 -1.61 19.16 -45.06
C ILE A 80 -1.22 18.21 -46.19
N VAL A 81 -2.04 17.16 -46.43
CA VAL A 81 -1.83 16.23 -47.54
C VAL A 81 -1.95 16.94 -48.89
N ALA A 82 -3.03 17.72 -49.11
CA ALA A 82 -3.26 18.45 -50.35
C ALA A 82 -2.18 19.45 -50.70
N ASN A 83 -1.50 20.03 -49.70
CA ASN A 83 -0.42 20.96 -49.89
C ASN A 83 0.99 20.30 -49.92
N GLY A 84 1.05 18.94 -49.90
CA GLY A 84 2.30 18.19 -50.00
C GLY A 84 3.24 18.31 -48.78
N LEU A 85 2.72 18.79 -47.63
CA LEU A 85 3.51 19.09 -46.43
C LEU A 85 3.77 17.86 -45.55
N LEU A 86 3.35 16.65 -45.94
CA LEU A 86 3.69 15.43 -45.18
C LEU A 86 5.18 15.06 -45.21
N THR A 87 5.93 15.60 -46.16
CA THR A 87 7.42 15.44 -46.21
C THR A 87 8.13 16.35 -45.22
N ASN A 88 7.44 17.37 -44.69
CA ASN A 88 7.98 18.23 -43.67
C ASN A 88 7.79 17.56 -42.30
N LEU A 89 8.90 17.06 -41.70
CA LEU A 89 8.90 16.34 -40.43
C LEU A 89 8.33 17.17 -39.26
N PHE A 90 8.55 18.50 -39.26
CA PHE A 90 8.01 19.38 -38.23
C PHE A 90 6.47 19.39 -38.20
N VAL A 91 5.85 19.50 -39.38
CA VAL A 91 4.39 19.48 -39.54
C VAL A 91 3.85 18.07 -39.21
N SER A 92 4.52 17.02 -39.69
CA SER A 92 4.13 15.62 -39.50
C SER A 92 4.24 15.22 -38.03
N ASN A 93 5.30 15.59 -37.33
CA ASN A 93 5.45 15.34 -35.89
C ASN A 93 4.39 16.09 -35.09
N LYS A 94 4.04 17.32 -35.48
CA LYS A 94 2.98 18.07 -34.82
C LYS A 94 1.61 17.45 -35.03
N LEU A 95 1.31 17.01 -36.24
CA LEU A 95 0.08 16.29 -36.53
C LEU A 95 -0.03 14.98 -35.74
N LEU A 96 1.06 14.20 -35.68
CA LEU A 96 1.16 12.98 -34.88
C LEU A 96 0.88 13.27 -33.40
N TYR A 97 1.54 14.28 -32.87
CA TYR A 97 1.37 14.74 -31.49
C TYR A 97 -0.09 15.13 -31.18
N ILE A 98 -0.75 15.88 -32.06
CA ILE A 98 -2.14 16.33 -31.86
C ILE A 98 -3.11 15.15 -31.90
N TYR A 99 -2.90 14.13 -32.75
CA TYR A 99 -3.69 12.89 -32.70
C TYR A 99 -3.55 12.19 -31.36
N VAL A 100 -2.33 12.08 -30.82
CA VAL A 100 -2.06 11.49 -29.49
C VAL A 100 -2.75 12.28 -28.39
N GLN A 101 -2.68 13.62 -28.40
CA GLN A 101 -3.31 14.49 -27.41
C GLN A 101 -4.83 14.31 -27.35
N HIS A 102 -5.46 14.12 -28.49
CA HIS A 102 -6.91 13.90 -28.59
C HIS A 102 -7.33 12.43 -28.44
N LYS A 103 -6.45 11.60 -27.87
CA LYS A 103 -6.71 10.16 -27.62
C LYS A 103 -7.11 9.37 -28.88
N ALA A 104 -6.66 9.79 -30.05
CA ALA A 104 -6.89 9.12 -31.31
C ALA A 104 -5.67 8.26 -31.71
N ILE A 105 -5.26 7.37 -30.79
CA ILE A 105 -4.01 6.61 -30.91
C ILE A 105 -3.98 5.71 -32.16
N ASP A 106 -5.10 5.10 -32.53
CA ASP A 106 -5.17 4.27 -33.74
C ASP A 106 -4.84 5.08 -35.00
N LYS A 107 -5.30 6.35 -35.06
CA LYS A 107 -5.04 7.25 -36.21
C LYS A 107 -3.59 7.77 -36.17
N ALA A 108 -3.08 8.06 -34.98
CA ALA A 108 -1.68 8.39 -34.81
C ALA A 108 -0.78 7.24 -35.30
N HIS A 109 -1.10 5.99 -34.93
CA HIS A 109 -0.36 4.81 -35.33
C HIS A 109 -0.42 4.56 -36.85
N ALA A 110 -1.62 4.64 -37.44
CA ALA A 110 -1.79 4.50 -38.90
C ALA A 110 -0.99 5.59 -39.64
N PHE A 111 -1.05 6.84 -39.17
CA PHE A 111 -0.30 7.95 -39.77
C PHE A 111 1.20 7.73 -39.60
N PHE A 112 1.68 7.36 -38.39
CA PHE A 112 3.08 7.05 -38.15
C PHE A 112 3.59 5.93 -39.07
N GLY A 113 2.78 4.88 -39.29
CA GLY A 113 3.09 3.81 -40.24
C GLY A 113 3.30 4.33 -41.67
N ALA A 114 2.51 5.34 -42.07
CA ALA A 114 2.54 5.93 -43.41
C ALA A 114 3.66 6.99 -43.61
N MET A 115 4.29 7.48 -42.53
CA MET A 115 5.40 8.42 -42.62
C MET A 115 6.59 7.79 -43.37
N ARG A 116 7.09 8.46 -44.42
CA ARG A 116 8.25 8.00 -45.19
C ARG A 116 9.54 8.07 -44.39
N GLU A 117 9.74 9.17 -43.67
CA GLU A 117 10.87 9.41 -42.79
C GLU A 117 10.39 9.56 -41.36
N LYS A 118 11.14 9.00 -40.42
CA LYS A 118 10.84 9.03 -38.97
C LYS A 118 12.11 9.48 -38.25
N ASP A 119 11.99 10.57 -37.54
CA ASP A 119 13.04 11.11 -36.69
C ASP A 119 12.86 10.67 -35.21
N PRO A 120 13.84 10.91 -34.31
CA PRO A 120 13.69 10.56 -32.90
C PRO A 120 12.42 11.14 -32.26
N VAL A 121 11.94 12.32 -32.70
CA VAL A 121 10.74 12.97 -32.16
C VAL A 121 9.49 12.18 -32.52
N SER A 122 9.34 11.75 -33.77
CA SER A 122 8.20 10.93 -34.21
C SER A 122 8.10 9.62 -33.43
N TRP A 123 9.25 8.96 -33.19
CA TRP A 123 9.31 7.75 -32.37
C TRP A 123 8.93 8.03 -30.92
N SER A 124 9.47 9.08 -30.31
CA SER A 124 9.19 9.50 -28.94
C SER A 124 7.69 9.79 -28.72
N VAL A 125 7.07 10.50 -29.66
CA VAL A 125 5.64 10.81 -29.63
C VAL A 125 4.79 9.53 -29.65
N MET A 126 5.14 8.55 -30.50
CA MET A 126 4.40 7.29 -30.57
C MET A 126 4.59 6.40 -29.35
N VAL A 127 5.83 6.21 -28.90
CA VAL A 127 6.14 5.46 -27.68
C VAL A 127 5.40 6.08 -26.49
N GLY A 128 5.50 7.40 -26.33
CA GLY A 128 4.80 8.14 -25.27
C GLY A 128 3.29 8.12 -25.41
N GLY A 129 2.77 8.09 -26.64
CA GLY A 129 1.35 7.96 -26.94
C GLY A 129 0.80 6.62 -26.44
N PHE A 130 1.40 5.51 -26.83
CA PHE A 130 1.01 4.17 -26.38
C PHE A 130 1.18 4.00 -24.87
N ALA A 131 2.26 4.51 -24.29
CA ALA A 131 2.49 4.48 -22.85
C ALA A 131 1.39 5.19 -22.06
N LYS A 132 0.88 6.33 -22.57
CA LYS A 132 -0.21 7.10 -21.94
C LYS A 132 -1.58 6.47 -22.13
N ASP A 133 -1.80 5.83 -23.26
CA ASP A 133 -3.07 5.15 -23.59
C ASP A 133 -3.20 3.81 -22.84
N GLY A 134 -2.10 3.31 -22.25
CA GLY A 134 -2.06 2.02 -21.58
C GLY A 134 -1.87 0.82 -22.53
N ASP A 135 -1.56 1.08 -23.79
CA ASP A 135 -1.23 0.03 -24.76
C ASP A 135 0.25 -0.34 -24.66
N PHE A 136 0.55 -1.11 -23.65
CA PHE A 136 1.90 -1.52 -23.34
C PHE A 136 2.54 -2.39 -24.43
N VAL A 137 1.73 -3.19 -25.11
CA VAL A 137 2.22 -4.10 -26.17
C VAL A 137 2.76 -3.30 -27.35
N ASN A 138 2.00 -2.33 -27.82
CA ASN A 138 2.44 -1.47 -28.92
C ASN A 138 3.53 -0.50 -28.50
N CYS A 139 3.57 -0.06 -27.23
CA CYS A 139 4.68 0.73 -26.69
C CYS A 139 6.01 -0.02 -26.83
N PHE A 140 6.10 -1.26 -26.33
CA PHE A 140 7.33 -2.07 -26.42
C PHE A 140 7.65 -2.46 -27.88
N ARG A 141 6.64 -2.75 -28.70
CA ARG A 141 6.84 -3.05 -30.14
C ARG A 141 7.49 -1.85 -30.85
N THR A 142 6.93 -0.66 -30.65
CA THR A 142 7.46 0.59 -31.25
C THR A 142 8.86 0.91 -30.75
N PHE A 143 9.12 0.72 -29.45
CA PHE A 143 10.47 0.90 -28.89
C PHE A 143 11.48 -0.11 -29.48
N LYS A 144 11.08 -1.35 -29.66
CA LYS A 144 11.92 -2.37 -30.30
C LYS A 144 12.19 -2.05 -31.79
N GLU A 145 11.20 -1.53 -32.48
CA GLU A 145 11.37 -1.09 -33.88
C GLU A 145 12.33 0.11 -33.97
N LEU A 146 12.19 1.11 -33.10
CA LEU A 146 13.12 2.25 -32.99
C LEU A 146 14.58 1.76 -32.88
N THR A 147 14.84 0.84 -31.94
CA THR A 147 16.20 0.32 -31.74
C THR A 147 16.71 -0.52 -32.93
N ARG A 148 15.82 -1.24 -33.61
CA ARG A 148 16.16 -2.02 -34.82
C ARG A 148 16.47 -1.13 -36.04
N CYS A 149 15.83 0.03 -36.13
CA CYS A 149 16.11 1.02 -37.16
C CYS A 149 17.43 1.78 -36.91
N GLY A 150 18.16 1.45 -35.84
CA GLY A 150 19.44 2.11 -35.48
C GLY A 150 19.25 3.50 -34.87
N VAL A 151 18.02 3.92 -34.58
CA VAL A 151 17.75 5.20 -33.92
C VAL A 151 18.09 5.07 -32.44
N GLN A 152 18.92 5.96 -31.92
CA GLN A 152 19.27 5.98 -30.50
C GLN A 152 18.09 6.53 -29.69
N PRO A 153 17.61 5.81 -28.65
CA PRO A 153 16.62 6.34 -27.75
C PRO A 153 17.15 7.55 -26.99
N ASP A 154 16.32 8.56 -26.86
CA ASP A 154 16.66 9.80 -26.17
C ASP A 154 16.14 9.81 -24.71
N ASN A 155 16.47 10.90 -24.01
CA ASN A 155 16.04 11.13 -22.64
C ASN A 155 14.54 11.45 -22.48
N TYR A 156 13.78 11.47 -23.58
CA TYR A 156 12.32 11.56 -23.56
C TYR A 156 11.67 10.19 -23.77
N THR A 157 12.19 9.39 -24.68
CA THR A 157 11.67 8.05 -25.00
C THR A 157 11.86 7.08 -23.84
N LEU A 158 13.06 7.05 -23.25
CA LEU A 158 13.43 6.09 -22.19
C LEU A 158 12.53 6.19 -20.94
N PRO A 159 12.23 7.39 -20.40
CA PRO A 159 11.31 7.51 -19.26
C PRO A 159 9.90 7.00 -19.53
N PHE A 160 9.39 7.08 -20.76
CA PHE A 160 8.09 6.50 -21.11
C PHE A 160 8.11 4.98 -21.03
N VAL A 161 9.15 4.35 -21.57
CA VAL A 161 9.30 2.89 -21.55
C VAL A 161 9.52 2.39 -20.12
N LEU A 162 10.38 3.04 -19.34
CA LEU A 162 10.63 2.72 -17.92
C LEU A 162 9.35 2.85 -17.08
N ARG A 163 8.53 3.87 -17.38
CA ARG A 163 7.22 4.03 -16.74
C ARG A 163 6.29 2.84 -17.05
N VAL A 164 6.28 2.35 -18.27
CA VAL A 164 5.49 1.15 -18.64
C VAL A 164 6.00 -0.06 -17.87
N CYS A 165 7.32 -0.25 -17.76
CA CYS A 165 7.91 -1.32 -16.93
C CYS A 165 7.48 -1.21 -15.47
N ARG A 166 7.51 0.00 -14.89
CA ARG A 166 7.04 0.31 -13.55
C ARG A 166 5.57 -0.05 -13.35
N ASP A 167 4.69 0.42 -14.25
CA ASP A 167 3.23 0.25 -14.12
C ASP A 167 2.81 -1.21 -14.24
N ARG A 168 3.60 -2.02 -14.96
CA ARG A 168 3.44 -3.48 -15.07
C ARG A 168 4.20 -4.29 -14.03
N MET A 169 5.06 -3.64 -13.24
CA MET A 169 6.02 -4.31 -12.34
C MET A 169 6.91 -5.33 -13.10
N ASP A 170 7.26 -5.02 -14.35
CA ASP A 170 8.05 -5.89 -15.23
C ASP A 170 9.54 -5.58 -15.07
N LEU A 171 10.14 -6.20 -14.06
CA LEU A 171 11.55 -6.04 -13.74
C LEU A 171 12.46 -6.49 -14.88
N LEU A 172 12.10 -7.55 -15.61
CA LEU A 172 12.93 -8.08 -16.69
C LEU A 172 13.06 -7.06 -17.82
N MET A 173 11.94 -6.53 -18.29
CA MET A 173 11.97 -5.47 -19.30
C MET A 173 12.63 -4.20 -18.78
N GLY A 174 12.37 -3.81 -17.54
CA GLY A 174 13.04 -2.66 -16.90
C GLY A 174 14.56 -2.80 -16.89
N SER A 175 15.09 -3.97 -16.57
CA SER A 175 16.52 -4.25 -16.57
C SER A 175 17.12 -4.23 -17.98
N LEU A 176 16.39 -4.72 -18.99
CA LEU A 176 16.81 -4.63 -20.39
C LEU A 176 16.88 -3.16 -20.87
N VAL A 177 15.88 -2.35 -20.52
CA VAL A 177 15.87 -0.92 -20.83
C VAL A 177 17.02 -0.19 -20.11
N HIS A 178 17.32 -0.55 -18.85
CA HIS A 178 18.50 -0.04 -18.14
C HIS A 178 19.80 -0.35 -18.90
N GLY A 179 19.93 -1.57 -19.45
CA GLY A 179 21.05 -1.91 -20.33
C GLY A 179 21.14 -1.02 -21.58
N VAL A 180 20.00 -0.58 -22.14
CA VAL A 180 19.97 0.39 -23.25
C VAL A 180 20.39 1.77 -22.77
N VAL A 181 19.95 2.22 -21.58
CA VAL A 181 20.38 3.49 -20.96
C VAL A 181 21.89 3.55 -20.82
N LEU A 182 22.51 2.47 -20.32
CA LEU A 182 23.97 2.41 -20.18
C LEU A 182 24.69 2.52 -21.54
N LYS A 183 24.17 1.83 -22.56
CA LYS A 183 24.76 1.88 -23.92
C LYS A 183 24.57 3.22 -24.63
N SER A 184 23.50 3.93 -24.35
CA SER A 184 23.22 5.25 -24.93
C SER A 184 23.96 6.42 -24.23
N GLY A 185 24.66 6.13 -23.12
CA GLY A 185 25.36 7.13 -22.33
C GLY A 185 24.47 8.06 -21.51
N LEU A 186 23.19 7.72 -21.38
CA LEU A 186 22.18 8.52 -20.66
C LEU A 186 22.06 8.15 -19.17
N CYS A 187 23.01 7.38 -18.64
CA CYS A 187 23.03 6.95 -17.24
C CYS A 187 23.16 8.10 -16.22
N TRP A 188 23.56 9.31 -16.68
CA TRP A 188 23.67 10.51 -15.86
C TRP A 188 22.59 11.57 -16.16
N ASP A 189 21.69 11.28 -17.10
CA ASP A 189 20.56 12.17 -17.37
C ASP A 189 19.59 12.11 -16.20
N HIS A 190 19.25 13.26 -15.64
CA HIS A 190 18.42 13.38 -14.43
C HIS A 190 17.04 12.72 -14.58
N PHE A 191 16.39 12.91 -15.73
CA PHE A 191 15.03 12.36 -15.96
C PHE A 191 15.07 10.85 -16.16
N VAL A 192 16.09 10.33 -16.82
CA VAL A 192 16.28 8.89 -17.03
C VAL A 192 16.63 8.22 -15.70
N CYS A 193 17.53 8.79 -14.91
CA CYS A 193 17.87 8.28 -13.58
C CYS A 193 16.65 8.25 -12.65
N ALA A 194 15.86 9.33 -12.60
CA ALA A 194 14.64 9.37 -11.79
C ALA A 194 13.64 8.30 -12.23
N ALA A 195 13.50 8.07 -13.54
CA ALA A 195 12.61 7.01 -14.06
C ALA A 195 13.14 5.60 -13.75
N LEU A 196 14.45 5.37 -13.75
CA LEU A 196 15.06 4.10 -13.32
C LEU A 196 14.84 3.85 -11.84
N VAL A 197 15.07 4.86 -10.99
CA VAL A 197 14.81 4.76 -9.54
C VAL A 197 13.35 4.41 -9.28
N ASP A 198 12.40 5.10 -9.94
CA ASP A 198 10.96 4.82 -9.81
C ASP A 198 10.60 3.41 -10.28
N MET A 199 11.16 2.95 -11.39
CA MET A 199 10.95 1.61 -11.92
C MET A 199 11.43 0.53 -10.94
N TYR A 200 12.68 0.60 -10.46
CA TYR A 200 13.22 -0.37 -9.53
C TYR A 200 12.50 -0.35 -8.18
N ALA A 201 12.18 0.82 -7.64
CA ALA A 201 11.45 0.97 -6.40
C ALA A 201 10.05 0.31 -6.48
N LYS A 202 9.32 0.53 -7.58
CA LYS A 202 8.00 -0.08 -7.79
C LYS A 202 8.07 -1.58 -8.08
N CYS A 203 9.13 -2.05 -8.74
CA CYS A 203 9.39 -3.48 -8.92
C CYS A 203 9.88 -4.16 -7.63
N ARG A 204 9.95 -3.44 -6.50
CA ARG A 204 10.40 -3.93 -5.17
C ARG A 204 11.86 -4.37 -5.10
N VAL A 205 12.70 -3.90 -6.00
CA VAL A 205 14.15 -4.08 -5.97
C VAL A 205 14.78 -2.79 -5.43
N ILE A 206 14.48 -2.53 -4.14
CA ILE A 206 14.79 -1.24 -3.50
C ILE A 206 16.29 -0.98 -3.39
N ASP A 207 17.12 -2.00 -3.28
CA ASP A 207 18.57 -1.88 -3.15
C ASP A 207 19.21 -1.33 -4.44
N ASP A 208 18.70 -1.72 -5.62
CA ASP A 208 19.19 -1.19 -6.89
C ASP A 208 18.66 0.22 -7.13
N ALA A 209 17.40 0.52 -6.73
CA ALA A 209 16.88 1.87 -6.72
C ALA A 209 17.75 2.78 -5.84
N ARG A 210 18.18 2.29 -4.65
CA ARG A 210 19.02 3.04 -3.71
C ARG A 210 20.39 3.36 -4.28
N LYS A 211 21.06 2.41 -4.92
CA LYS A 211 22.35 2.64 -5.58
C LYS A 211 22.26 3.77 -6.62
N LEU A 212 21.26 3.66 -7.51
CA LEU A 212 21.05 4.71 -8.52
C LEU A 212 20.73 6.06 -7.89
N PHE A 213 19.91 6.08 -6.84
CA PHE A 213 19.59 7.30 -6.11
C PHE A 213 20.82 7.92 -5.46
N ASP A 214 21.67 7.11 -4.82
CA ASP A 214 22.89 7.61 -4.16
C ASP A 214 23.88 8.17 -5.19
N ASP A 215 24.01 7.56 -6.37
CA ASP A 215 24.89 7.99 -7.46
C ASP A 215 24.40 9.27 -8.17
N MET A 216 23.14 9.67 -7.99
CA MET A 216 22.62 10.90 -8.61
C MET A 216 23.28 12.15 -8.03
N HIS A 217 23.88 12.97 -8.89
CA HIS A 217 24.49 14.25 -8.49
C HIS A 217 23.47 15.27 -7.97
N LYS A 218 22.28 15.27 -8.53
CA LYS A 218 21.19 16.16 -8.12
C LYS A 218 19.93 15.33 -7.90
N LYS A 219 19.39 15.42 -6.71
CA LYS A 219 18.15 14.74 -6.31
C LYS A 219 17.05 15.80 -6.20
N ASP A 220 15.99 15.65 -6.99
CA ASP A 220 14.83 16.53 -6.91
C ASP A 220 13.77 15.99 -5.94
N LEU A 221 12.78 16.81 -5.64
CA LEU A 221 11.66 16.47 -4.77
C LEU A 221 10.96 15.16 -5.18
N VAL A 222 10.87 14.92 -6.50
CA VAL A 222 10.19 13.72 -7.02
C VAL A 222 10.98 12.47 -6.70
N THR A 223 12.28 12.49 -6.95
CA THR A 223 13.17 11.35 -6.71
C THR A 223 13.25 10.99 -5.22
N TRP A 224 13.32 12.00 -4.33
CA TRP A 224 13.22 11.79 -2.89
C TRP A 224 11.89 11.14 -2.51
N THR A 225 10.76 11.66 -3.03
CA THR A 225 9.43 11.12 -2.72
C THR A 225 9.27 9.68 -3.18
N VAL A 226 9.83 9.33 -4.35
CA VAL A 226 9.83 7.96 -4.88
C VAL A 226 10.61 7.01 -3.98
N MET A 227 11.78 7.41 -3.51
CA MET A 227 12.58 6.57 -2.60
C MET A 227 11.90 6.38 -1.24
N ILE A 228 11.33 7.45 -0.67
CA ILE A 228 10.56 7.40 0.57
C ILE A 228 9.37 6.43 0.42
N ASP A 229 8.62 6.52 -0.69
CA ASP A 229 7.50 5.61 -1.00
C ASP A 229 7.97 4.17 -1.21
N GLY A 230 9.05 3.98 -1.98
CA GLY A 230 9.63 2.68 -2.28
C GLY A 230 10.01 1.89 -1.02
N TYR A 231 10.74 2.52 -0.11
CA TYR A 231 11.08 1.90 1.18
C TYR A 231 9.85 1.58 2.02
N ALA A 232 8.88 2.51 2.08
CA ALA A 232 7.62 2.26 2.78
C ALA A 232 6.83 1.09 2.19
N GLU A 233 6.78 0.94 0.85
CA GLU A 233 6.09 -0.16 0.17
C GLU A 233 6.84 -1.50 0.30
N CYS A 234 8.17 -1.48 0.39
CA CYS A 234 8.98 -2.68 0.63
C CYS A 234 8.96 -3.15 2.11
N GLY A 235 8.25 -2.44 2.99
CA GLY A 235 8.14 -2.79 4.41
C GLY A 235 9.20 -2.16 5.30
N ASN A 236 10.12 -1.38 4.75
CA ASN A 236 11.20 -0.71 5.47
C ASN A 236 10.80 0.73 5.85
N ALA A 237 9.67 0.86 6.56
CA ALA A 237 9.09 2.16 6.92
C ALA A 237 10.05 3.05 7.74
N ASN A 238 10.95 2.45 8.54
CA ASN A 238 11.95 3.20 9.28
C ASN A 238 12.94 3.91 8.35
N GLU A 239 13.48 3.20 7.34
CA GLU A 239 14.40 3.77 6.36
C GLU A 239 13.72 4.88 5.52
N SER A 240 12.42 4.71 5.23
CA SER A 240 11.60 5.74 4.60
C SER A 240 11.61 7.07 5.40
N LEU A 241 11.53 7.00 6.74
CA LEU A 241 11.57 8.17 7.61
C LEU A 241 12.98 8.76 7.74
N VAL A 242 14.02 7.92 7.76
CA VAL A 242 15.42 8.39 7.71
C VAL A 242 15.68 9.18 6.42
N LEU A 243 15.19 8.70 5.28
CA LEU A 243 15.29 9.44 4.01
C LEU A 243 14.51 10.76 4.04
N PHE A 244 13.37 10.82 4.72
CA PHE A 244 12.64 12.07 4.91
C PHE A 244 13.43 13.08 5.74
N ASP A 245 14.07 12.64 6.81
CA ASP A 245 14.92 13.50 7.62
C ASP A 245 16.13 14.00 6.80
N TRP A 246 16.81 13.12 6.04
CA TRP A 246 17.91 13.49 5.15
C TRP A 246 17.47 14.48 4.05
N MET A 247 16.34 14.25 3.40
CA MET A 247 15.75 15.19 2.44
C MET A 247 15.63 16.61 3.01
N ARG A 248 15.21 16.73 4.27
CA ARG A 248 15.06 18.02 4.97
C ARG A 248 16.42 18.65 5.29
N GLU A 249 17.40 17.86 5.68
CA GLU A 249 18.79 18.28 5.93
C GLU A 249 19.44 18.84 4.65
N GLU A 250 19.14 18.26 3.49
CA GLU A 250 19.54 18.77 2.17
C GLU A 250 18.78 20.05 1.74
N GLY A 251 17.89 20.57 2.60
CA GLY A 251 17.12 21.78 2.35
C GLY A 251 15.99 21.61 1.33
N ILE A 252 15.62 20.39 0.96
CA ILE A 252 14.52 20.11 0.03
C ILE A 252 13.20 20.18 0.80
N VAL A 253 12.36 21.14 0.45
CA VAL A 253 11.05 21.33 1.09
C VAL A 253 10.06 20.28 0.58
N PRO A 254 9.50 19.42 1.45
CA PRO A 254 8.50 18.45 1.05
C PRO A 254 7.22 19.15 0.62
N ASP A 255 6.50 18.54 -0.31
CA ASP A 255 5.19 19.01 -0.70
C ASP A 255 4.07 18.10 -0.12
N LYS A 256 2.81 18.39 -0.49
CA LYS A 256 1.65 17.64 0.03
C LYS A 256 1.71 16.14 -0.27
N ILE A 257 2.28 15.73 -1.40
CA ILE A 257 2.34 14.30 -1.78
C ILE A 257 3.45 13.63 -0.99
N THR A 258 4.61 14.28 -0.86
CA THR A 258 5.68 13.80 0.02
C THR A 258 5.15 13.61 1.45
N MET A 259 4.38 14.58 1.97
CA MET A 259 3.81 14.45 3.32
C MET A 259 2.81 13.31 3.44
N VAL A 260 1.96 13.07 2.44
CA VAL A 260 1.08 11.88 2.41
C VAL A 260 1.89 10.58 2.42
N THR A 261 3.00 10.53 1.68
CA THR A 261 3.90 9.36 1.66
C THR A 261 4.55 9.13 3.02
N VAL A 262 5.05 10.17 3.65
CA VAL A 262 5.67 10.13 5.01
C VAL A 262 4.63 9.71 6.05
N VAL A 263 3.43 10.27 6.02
CA VAL A 263 2.31 9.88 6.90
C VAL A 263 1.96 8.39 6.71
N ASN A 264 1.94 7.90 5.47
CA ASN A 264 1.72 6.47 5.20
C ASN A 264 2.87 5.60 5.73
N ALA A 265 4.12 6.05 5.68
CA ALA A 265 5.25 5.35 6.27
C ALA A 265 5.11 5.27 7.80
N CYS A 266 4.74 6.37 8.48
CA CYS A 266 4.42 6.37 9.91
C CYS A 266 3.28 5.40 10.26
N SER A 267 2.22 5.38 9.44
CA SER A 267 1.10 4.44 9.59
C SER A 267 1.55 2.97 9.53
N LYS A 268 2.50 2.64 8.65
CA LYS A 268 3.07 1.27 8.54
C LYS A 268 3.99 0.92 9.71
N LEU A 269 4.78 1.87 10.18
CA LEU A 269 5.67 1.69 11.34
C LEU A 269 4.86 1.53 12.63
N GLY A 270 3.77 2.28 12.79
CA GLY A 270 2.94 2.26 13.98
C GLY A 270 3.57 2.96 15.19
N ALA A 271 4.59 3.79 14.99
CA ALA A 271 5.31 4.52 16.03
C ALA A 271 4.64 5.86 16.33
N MET A 272 4.10 5.99 17.55
CA MET A 272 3.32 7.17 17.94
C MET A 272 4.15 8.45 17.98
N HIS A 273 5.40 8.39 18.44
CA HIS A 273 6.23 9.59 18.52
C HIS A 273 6.57 10.13 17.12
N LYS A 274 6.87 9.25 16.16
CA LYS A 274 7.08 9.65 14.76
C LYS A 274 5.81 10.24 14.14
N ALA A 275 4.65 9.67 14.45
CA ALA A 275 3.36 10.21 14.00
C ALA A 275 3.12 11.64 14.51
N ARG A 276 3.41 11.90 15.80
CA ARG A 276 3.33 13.25 16.38
C ARG A 276 4.32 14.21 15.74
N PHE A 277 5.58 13.81 15.61
CA PHE A 277 6.60 14.62 14.96
C PHE A 277 6.17 15.05 13.54
N VAL A 278 5.67 14.11 12.74
CA VAL A 278 5.20 14.40 11.37
C VAL A 278 3.96 15.30 11.39
N HIS A 279 3.05 15.11 12.34
CA HIS A 279 1.89 15.99 12.52
C HIS A 279 2.32 17.42 12.86
N ASP A 280 3.21 17.59 13.83
CA ASP A 280 3.73 18.90 14.24
C ASP A 280 4.45 19.59 13.06
N TYR A 281 5.18 18.83 12.26
CA TYR A 281 5.81 19.35 11.04
C TYR A 281 4.76 19.82 10.01
N ILE A 282 3.68 19.05 9.77
CA ILE A 282 2.57 19.45 8.90
C ILE A 282 1.95 20.76 9.38
N CYS A 283 1.73 20.91 10.68
CA CYS A 283 1.19 22.12 11.29
C CYS A 283 2.14 23.31 11.16
N SER A 284 3.44 23.13 11.45
CA SER A 284 4.46 24.19 11.37
C SER A 284 4.62 24.75 9.96
N MET A 285 4.55 23.88 8.96
CA MET A 285 4.62 24.24 7.53
C MET A 285 3.29 24.75 6.98
N LYS A 286 2.25 24.86 7.82
CA LYS A 286 0.90 25.37 7.47
C LYS A 286 0.28 24.64 6.27
N PHE A 287 0.52 23.34 6.14
CA PHE A 287 -0.15 22.54 5.13
C PHE A 287 -1.66 22.54 5.37
N SER A 288 -2.43 22.92 4.36
CA SER A 288 -3.89 22.78 4.44
C SER A 288 -4.26 21.29 4.48
N LEU A 289 -5.04 20.90 5.49
CA LEU A 289 -5.61 19.56 5.58
C LEU A 289 -6.67 19.40 4.48
N ASN A 290 -6.22 18.94 3.30
CA ASN A 290 -7.14 18.50 2.27
C ASN A 290 -7.63 17.07 2.59
N VAL A 291 -8.64 16.60 1.87
CA VAL A 291 -9.24 15.27 2.10
C VAL A 291 -8.21 14.13 2.06
N ILE A 292 -7.20 14.22 1.19
CA ILE A 292 -6.18 13.17 1.03
C ILE A 292 -5.26 13.11 2.25
N LEU A 293 -4.66 14.25 2.62
CA LEU A 293 -3.74 14.31 3.77
C LEU A 293 -4.47 14.03 5.08
N GLY A 294 -5.65 14.62 5.29
CA GLY A 294 -6.47 14.37 6.48
C GLY A 294 -6.84 12.89 6.61
N THR A 295 -7.26 12.24 5.52
CA THR A 295 -7.57 10.80 5.52
C THR A 295 -6.34 9.94 5.83
N ALA A 296 -5.16 10.29 5.30
CA ALA A 296 -3.92 9.60 5.61
C ALA A 296 -3.53 9.75 7.09
N MET A 297 -3.73 10.95 7.67
CA MET A 297 -3.46 11.20 9.09
C MET A 297 -4.42 10.44 10.02
N ILE A 298 -5.70 10.30 9.66
CA ILE A 298 -6.66 9.45 10.38
C ILE A 298 -6.17 8.00 10.41
N ASP A 299 -5.77 7.45 9.26
CA ASP A 299 -5.22 6.08 9.15
C ASP A 299 -3.93 5.92 9.98
N MET A 300 -3.07 6.93 9.95
CA MET A 300 -1.83 6.95 10.72
C MET A 300 -2.09 6.87 12.23
N TYR A 301 -2.91 7.76 12.77
CA TYR A 301 -3.21 7.76 14.20
C TYR A 301 -3.95 6.50 14.64
N ALA A 302 -4.91 6.02 13.84
CA ALA A 302 -5.57 4.76 14.09
C ALA A 302 -4.58 3.59 14.20
N LYS A 303 -3.60 3.52 13.31
CA LYS A 303 -2.60 2.44 13.29
C LYS A 303 -1.44 2.64 14.27
N CYS A 304 -1.27 3.86 14.80
CA CYS A 304 -0.37 4.14 15.91
C CYS A 304 -1.03 3.96 17.29
N GLY A 305 -2.28 3.49 17.33
CA GLY A 305 -2.96 3.15 18.58
C GLY A 305 -3.66 4.33 19.26
N SER A 306 -4.05 5.36 18.52
CA SER A 306 -4.79 6.50 19.06
C SER A 306 -5.98 6.86 18.17
N VAL A 307 -7.12 6.25 18.49
CA VAL A 307 -8.38 6.53 17.77
C VAL A 307 -8.92 7.92 18.10
N ASP A 308 -8.60 8.46 19.27
CA ASP A 308 -9.07 9.79 19.68
C ASP A 308 -8.42 10.89 18.85
N PHE A 309 -7.10 10.86 18.65
CA PHE A 309 -6.44 11.78 17.70
C PHE A 309 -6.92 11.57 16.25
N ALA A 310 -7.19 10.33 15.84
CA ALA A 310 -7.79 10.07 14.54
C ALA A 310 -9.15 10.75 14.41
N ARG A 311 -9.95 10.74 15.49
CA ARG A 311 -11.25 11.39 15.55
C ARG A 311 -11.14 12.91 15.53
N GLU A 312 -10.23 13.50 16.28
CA GLU A 312 -9.97 14.94 16.27
C GLU A 312 -9.60 15.44 14.85
N ILE A 313 -8.71 14.73 14.15
CA ILE A 313 -8.39 15.06 12.75
C ILE A 313 -9.62 14.93 11.86
N PHE A 314 -10.41 13.86 12.01
CA PHE A 314 -11.62 13.66 11.23
C PHE A 314 -12.61 14.80 11.44
N ASP A 315 -12.87 15.19 12.68
CA ASP A 315 -13.82 16.27 13.01
C ASP A 315 -13.33 17.62 12.48
N GLY A 316 -12.02 17.89 12.56
CA GLY A 316 -11.39 19.12 12.06
C GLY A 316 -11.32 19.25 10.53
N MET A 317 -11.58 18.18 9.77
CA MET A 317 -11.61 18.24 8.30
C MET A 317 -12.83 19.04 7.82
N ARG A 318 -12.59 20.07 6.99
CA ARG A 318 -13.67 20.89 6.37
C ARG A 318 -14.48 20.07 5.37
N GLU A 319 -13.82 19.26 4.56
CA GLU A 319 -14.45 18.41 3.55
C GLU A 319 -14.15 16.95 3.87
N LYS A 320 -15.17 16.11 3.78
CA LYS A 320 -15.09 14.68 4.01
C LYS A 320 -15.69 13.95 2.81
N ASN A 321 -15.01 12.92 2.32
CA ASN A 321 -15.53 12.07 1.26
C ASN A 321 -15.79 10.64 1.77
N VAL A 322 -16.33 9.77 0.94
CA VAL A 322 -16.62 8.38 1.29
C VAL A 322 -15.39 7.63 1.85
N ILE A 323 -14.17 8.00 1.43
CA ILE A 323 -12.94 7.35 1.90
C ILE A 323 -12.64 7.77 3.34
N SER A 324 -12.71 9.07 3.66
CA SER A 324 -12.44 9.57 5.03
C SER A 324 -13.44 9.00 6.04
N TRP A 325 -14.73 8.90 5.69
CA TRP A 325 -15.73 8.24 6.53
C TRP A 325 -15.41 6.74 6.73
N SER A 326 -15.12 6.02 5.65
CA SER A 326 -14.81 4.59 5.72
C SER A 326 -13.55 4.30 6.54
N VAL A 327 -12.52 5.17 6.44
CA VAL A 327 -11.28 5.03 7.22
C VAL A 327 -11.55 5.29 8.71
N MET A 328 -12.39 6.29 9.07
CA MET A 328 -12.72 6.53 10.47
C MET A 328 -13.59 5.41 11.07
N ILE A 329 -14.55 4.87 10.31
CA ILE A 329 -15.32 3.68 10.70
C ILE A 329 -14.39 2.49 10.93
N ALA A 330 -13.46 2.23 10.01
CA ALA A 330 -12.46 1.16 10.16
C ALA A 330 -11.55 1.39 11.38
N ALA A 331 -11.18 2.65 11.65
CA ALA A 331 -10.39 3.01 12.83
C ALA A 331 -11.08 2.56 14.12
N TYR A 332 -12.36 2.87 14.28
CA TYR A 332 -13.12 2.39 15.44
C TYR A 332 -13.21 0.86 15.49
N GLY A 333 -13.38 0.19 14.34
CA GLY A 333 -13.36 -1.27 14.24
C GLY A 333 -12.03 -1.87 14.73
N TYR A 334 -10.89 -1.33 14.31
CA TYR A 334 -9.56 -1.77 14.76
C TYR A 334 -9.37 -1.65 16.28
N HIS A 335 -10.02 -0.67 16.90
CA HIS A 335 -9.93 -0.41 18.33
C HIS A 335 -11.02 -1.10 19.17
N GLY A 336 -11.84 -1.95 18.55
CA GLY A 336 -12.93 -2.68 19.24
C GLY A 336 -14.11 -1.81 19.64
N GLN A 337 -14.21 -0.59 19.11
CA GLN A 337 -15.28 0.38 19.42
C GLN A 337 -16.40 0.31 18.36
N GLY A 338 -16.97 -0.89 18.14
CA GLY A 338 -17.94 -1.15 17.09
C GLY A 338 -19.18 -0.25 17.13
N LYS A 339 -19.71 0.04 18.32
CA LYS A 339 -20.87 0.94 18.46
C LYS A 339 -20.57 2.34 17.92
N LYS A 340 -19.41 2.91 18.23
CA LYS A 340 -18.99 4.22 17.68
C LYS A 340 -18.78 4.17 16.16
N ALA A 341 -18.35 3.02 15.62
CA ALA A 341 -18.27 2.84 14.18
C ALA A 341 -19.65 2.88 13.51
N LEU A 342 -20.65 2.22 14.15
CA LEU A 342 -22.03 2.23 13.67
C LEU A 342 -22.67 3.62 13.76
N ASP A 343 -22.39 4.38 14.83
CA ASP A 343 -22.90 5.76 15.01
C ASP A 343 -22.44 6.70 13.88
N LEU A 344 -21.29 6.43 13.25
CA LEU A 344 -20.81 7.23 12.11
C LEU A 344 -21.61 6.99 10.83
N PHE A 345 -22.26 5.84 10.68
CA PHE A 345 -22.97 5.52 9.45
C PHE A 345 -24.17 6.44 9.17
N PRO A 346 -25.10 6.67 10.12
CA PRO A 346 -26.15 7.65 9.90
C PRO A 346 -25.62 9.07 9.76
N MET A 347 -24.54 9.44 10.43
CA MET A 347 -23.91 10.77 10.26
C MET A 347 -23.40 10.96 8.83
N MET A 348 -22.76 9.94 8.24
CA MET A 348 -22.31 9.94 6.85
C MET A 348 -23.47 10.16 5.88
N LEU A 349 -24.57 9.46 6.09
CA LEU A 349 -25.80 9.59 5.27
C LEU A 349 -26.42 10.98 5.38
N ASN A 350 -26.50 11.53 6.61
CA ASN A 350 -27.00 12.89 6.85
C ASN A 350 -26.15 13.97 6.17
N CYS A 351 -24.86 13.71 5.94
CA CYS A 351 -23.99 14.58 5.14
C CYS A 351 -24.18 14.39 3.61
N GLY A 352 -25.12 13.56 3.17
CA GLY A 352 -25.38 13.29 1.75
C GLY A 352 -24.33 12.38 1.08
N ILE A 353 -23.47 11.71 1.87
CA ILE A 353 -22.41 10.85 1.33
C ILE A 353 -22.89 9.40 1.29
N MET A 354 -22.99 8.86 0.07
CA MET A 354 -23.45 7.49 -0.14
C MET A 354 -22.34 6.47 0.19
N PRO A 355 -22.69 5.38 0.90
CA PRO A 355 -21.75 4.31 1.23
C PRO A 355 -21.36 3.51 -0.02
N ASN A 356 -20.17 2.97 0.00
CA ASN A 356 -19.66 2.09 -1.04
C ASN A 356 -19.23 0.72 -0.46
N LYS A 357 -18.69 -0.17 -1.30
CA LYS A 357 -18.18 -1.49 -0.87
C LYS A 357 -17.23 -1.41 0.33
N ILE A 358 -16.32 -0.42 0.34
CA ILE A 358 -15.33 -0.27 1.41
C ILE A 358 -16.00 0.16 2.71
N THR A 359 -17.00 1.03 2.64
CA THR A 359 -17.80 1.45 3.81
C THR A 359 -18.44 0.25 4.48
N PHE A 360 -19.10 -0.63 3.71
CA PHE A 360 -19.73 -1.82 4.27
C PHE A 360 -18.72 -2.85 4.80
N VAL A 361 -17.58 -3.06 4.13
CA VAL A 361 -16.49 -3.87 4.69
C VAL A 361 -16.04 -3.32 6.04
N SER A 362 -15.88 -1.98 6.16
CA SER A 362 -15.45 -1.35 7.42
C SER A 362 -16.48 -1.51 8.54
N LEU A 363 -17.78 -1.38 8.23
CA LEU A 363 -18.89 -1.57 9.18
C LEU A 363 -18.99 -3.02 9.63
N LEU A 364 -18.99 -3.98 8.69
CA LEU A 364 -19.06 -5.41 9.01
C LEU A 364 -17.83 -5.87 9.79
N TYR A 365 -16.65 -5.35 9.46
CA TYR A 365 -15.45 -5.59 10.24
C TYR A 365 -15.59 -5.07 11.69
N ALA A 366 -16.14 -3.88 11.87
CA ALA A 366 -16.39 -3.32 13.19
C ALA A 366 -17.40 -4.16 13.99
N CYS A 367 -18.46 -4.65 13.34
CA CYS A 367 -19.42 -5.58 13.95
C CYS A 367 -18.74 -6.90 14.38
N SER A 368 -17.92 -7.50 13.48
CA SER A 368 -17.20 -8.74 13.80
C SER A 368 -16.29 -8.60 15.02
N HIS A 369 -15.61 -7.48 15.14
CA HIS A 369 -14.67 -7.24 16.25
C HIS A 369 -15.34 -6.78 17.56
N ALA A 370 -16.62 -6.41 17.52
CA ALA A 370 -17.39 -5.99 18.70
C ALA A 370 -18.51 -6.97 19.09
N GLY A 371 -18.66 -8.06 18.34
CA GLY A 371 -19.72 -9.05 18.62
C GLY A 371 -21.14 -8.59 18.30
N LEU A 372 -21.27 -7.59 17.42
CA LEU A 372 -22.57 -7.01 17.03
C LEU A 372 -23.18 -7.82 15.89
N VAL A 373 -23.73 -8.99 16.24
CA VAL A 373 -24.16 -9.99 15.25
C VAL A 373 -25.41 -9.53 14.50
N ASP A 374 -26.41 -9.03 15.22
CA ASP A 374 -27.69 -8.63 14.63
C ASP A 374 -27.52 -7.40 13.72
N GLU A 375 -26.74 -6.42 14.18
CA GLU A 375 -26.40 -5.24 13.37
C GLU A 375 -25.57 -5.62 12.13
N GLY A 376 -24.71 -6.62 12.24
CA GLY A 376 -23.95 -7.16 11.12
C GLY A 376 -24.86 -7.76 10.05
N PHE A 377 -25.87 -8.54 10.44
CA PHE A 377 -26.88 -9.09 9.51
C PHE A 377 -27.72 -7.99 8.87
N GLU A 378 -28.18 -7.02 9.66
CA GLU A 378 -28.93 -5.89 9.13
C GLU A 378 -28.13 -5.14 8.06
N LEU A 379 -26.87 -4.79 8.35
CA LEU A 379 -25.97 -4.11 7.42
C LEU A 379 -25.72 -4.92 6.15
N PHE A 380 -25.54 -6.24 6.28
CA PHE A 380 -25.29 -7.11 5.14
C PHE A 380 -26.51 -7.18 4.20
N ASN A 381 -27.74 -7.20 4.75
CA ASN A 381 -28.96 -7.20 3.96
C ASN A 381 -29.22 -5.84 3.31
N ILE A 382 -29.19 -4.74 4.07
CA ILE A 382 -29.45 -3.41 3.51
C ILE A 382 -28.41 -2.96 2.48
N MET A 383 -27.20 -3.50 2.55
CA MET A 383 -26.13 -3.21 1.59
C MET A 383 -26.58 -3.44 0.15
N TRP A 384 -27.25 -4.56 -0.11
CA TRP A 384 -27.77 -4.89 -1.42
C TRP A 384 -29.13 -4.25 -1.67
N ASP A 385 -30.08 -4.45 -0.77
CA ASP A 385 -31.47 -4.09 -0.97
C ASP A 385 -31.70 -2.59 -1.05
N LYS A 386 -30.98 -1.81 -0.23
CA LYS A 386 -31.17 -0.36 -0.14
C LYS A 386 -30.13 0.45 -0.90
N TYR A 387 -28.89 -0.03 -0.92
CA TYR A 387 -27.77 0.74 -1.49
C TYR A 387 -27.23 0.18 -2.81
N GLY A 388 -27.75 -0.97 -3.28
CA GLY A 388 -27.32 -1.60 -4.53
C GLY A 388 -25.86 -2.06 -4.54
N VAL A 389 -25.25 -2.21 -3.37
CA VAL A 389 -23.86 -2.65 -3.23
C VAL A 389 -23.83 -4.18 -3.17
N LYS A 390 -23.45 -4.81 -4.29
CA LYS A 390 -23.37 -6.27 -4.36
C LYS A 390 -22.28 -6.81 -3.43
N PRO A 391 -22.62 -7.79 -2.55
CA PRO A 391 -21.63 -8.46 -1.71
C PRO A 391 -20.49 -9.07 -2.52
N ASP A 392 -19.27 -8.90 -2.04
CA ASP A 392 -18.07 -9.58 -2.55
C ASP A 392 -17.45 -10.46 -1.45
N VAL A 393 -16.38 -11.17 -1.79
CA VAL A 393 -15.72 -12.09 -0.85
C VAL A 393 -15.31 -11.42 0.47
N LYS A 394 -14.95 -10.15 0.46
CA LYS A 394 -14.54 -9.42 1.67
C LYS A 394 -15.70 -9.21 2.65
N HIS A 395 -16.87 -8.88 2.13
CA HIS A 395 -18.08 -8.75 2.94
C HIS A 395 -18.45 -10.09 3.56
N CYS A 396 -18.42 -11.17 2.77
CA CYS A 396 -18.68 -12.52 3.26
C CYS A 396 -17.62 -12.96 4.29
N THR A 397 -16.36 -12.62 4.10
CA THR A 397 -15.30 -12.91 5.08
C THR A 397 -15.56 -12.22 6.41
N CYS A 398 -16.02 -10.96 6.41
CA CYS A 398 -16.41 -10.28 7.66
C CYS A 398 -17.60 -10.96 8.34
N MET A 399 -18.59 -11.43 7.57
CA MET A 399 -19.74 -12.17 8.13
C MET A 399 -19.34 -13.55 8.67
N VAL A 400 -18.45 -14.27 7.97
CA VAL A 400 -17.91 -15.56 8.45
C VAL A 400 -17.10 -15.37 9.74
N ASP A 401 -16.29 -14.31 9.83
CA ASP A 401 -15.54 -13.98 11.05
C ASP A 401 -16.49 -13.59 12.19
N LEU A 402 -17.55 -12.81 11.91
CA LEU A 402 -18.58 -12.43 12.88
C LEU A 402 -19.32 -13.65 13.45
N LEU A 403 -19.85 -14.48 12.57
CA LEU A 403 -20.56 -15.72 12.94
C LEU A 403 -19.64 -16.70 13.66
N GLY A 404 -18.41 -16.84 13.14
CA GLY A 404 -17.40 -17.71 13.72
C GLY A 404 -17.02 -17.33 15.14
N ARG A 405 -16.81 -16.03 15.43
CA ARG A 405 -16.56 -15.54 16.80
C ARG A 405 -17.76 -15.73 17.72
N ALA A 406 -18.97 -15.59 17.18
CA ALA A 406 -20.21 -15.81 17.92
C ALA A 406 -20.58 -17.30 18.15
N GLY A 407 -19.77 -18.25 17.65
CA GLY A 407 -20.03 -19.69 17.79
C GLY A 407 -21.07 -20.25 16.83
N ARG A 408 -21.57 -19.45 15.88
CA ARG A 408 -22.59 -19.83 14.89
C ARG A 408 -21.97 -20.47 13.66
N LEU A 409 -21.19 -21.57 13.86
CA LEU A 409 -20.38 -22.21 12.82
C LEU A 409 -21.23 -22.78 11.67
N ASP A 410 -22.40 -23.34 11.97
CA ASP A 410 -23.30 -23.88 10.94
C ASP A 410 -23.84 -22.80 10.00
N GLU A 411 -24.09 -21.60 10.51
CA GLU A 411 -24.54 -20.48 9.68
C GLU A 411 -23.39 -19.90 8.87
N ALA A 412 -22.19 -19.86 9.44
CA ALA A 412 -21.00 -19.50 8.70
C ALA A 412 -20.73 -20.47 7.54
N LEU A 413 -20.90 -21.78 7.79
CA LEU A 413 -20.78 -22.83 6.78
C LEU A 413 -21.82 -22.66 5.67
N LYS A 414 -23.10 -22.48 6.02
CA LYS A 414 -24.18 -22.23 5.05
C LYS A 414 -23.91 -20.98 4.20
N LEU A 415 -23.38 -19.92 4.80
CA LEU A 415 -22.99 -18.72 4.05
C LEU A 415 -21.89 -19.03 3.04
N ILE A 416 -20.86 -19.79 3.44
CA ILE A 416 -19.75 -20.20 2.56
C ILE A 416 -20.26 -21.07 1.41
N GLU A 417 -21.15 -22.01 1.66
CA GLU A 417 -21.70 -22.91 0.64
C GLU A 417 -22.55 -22.17 -0.40
N ASN A 418 -23.38 -21.21 0.06
CA ASN A 418 -24.29 -20.44 -0.78
C ASN A 418 -23.60 -19.28 -1.53
N MET A 419 -22.31 -19.01 -1.29
CA MET A 419 -21.58 -17.96 -2.00
C MET A 419 -21.44 -18.26 -3.48
N THR A 420 -21.79 -17.29 -4.31
CA THR A 420 -21.61 -17.33 -5.78
C THR A 420 -20.27 -16.72 -6.21
N VAL A 421 -19.55 -16.08 -5.29
CA VAL A 421 -18.23 -15.48 -5.56
C VAL A 421 -17.10 -16.45 -5.20
N GLU A 422 -15.97 -16.31 -5.88
CA GLU A 422 -14.80 -17.15 -5.63
C GLU A 422 -14.31 -16.99 -4.18
N LYS A 423 -14.03 -18.10 -3.54
CA LYS A 423 -13.62 -18.16 -2.13
C LYS A 423 -12.11 -17.99 -2.05
N ASP A 424 -11.67 -16.95 -1.34
CA ASP A 424 -10.24 -16.61 -1.20
C ASP A 424 -9.62 -17.18 0.10
N GLU A 425 -8.30 -17.01 0.21
CA GLU A 425 -7.52 -17.38 1.40
C GLU A 425 -8.08 -16.72 2.68
N GLY A 426 -8.51 -15.46 2.59
CA GLY A 426 -9.01 -14.69 3.74
C GLY A 426 -10.27 -15.31 4.34
N LEU A 427 -11.20 -15.76 3.49
CA LEU A 427 -12.45 -16.41 3.90
C LEU A 427 -12.17 -17.70 4.67
N TRP A 428 -11.36 -18.58 4.07
CA TRP A 428 -11.04 -19.88 4.69
C TRP A 428 -10.20 -19.72 5.95
N SER A 429 -9.31 -18.73 6.00
CA SER A 429 -8.52 -18.41 7.20
C SER A 429 -9.41 -17.94 8.36
N ALA A 430 -10.43 -17.11 8.07
CA ALA A 430 -11.40 -16.67 9.07
C ALA A 430 -12.20 -17.85 9.61
N PHE A 431 -12.69 -18.73 8.74
CA PHE A 431 -13.45 -19.91 9.14
C PHE A 431 -12.59 -20.91 9.94
N LEU A 432 -11.36 -21.18 9.50
CA LEU A 432 -10.42 -22.04 10.24
C LEU A 432 -10.10 -21.47 11.63
N ALA A 433 -9.96 -20.14 11.74
CA ALA A 433 -9.74 -19.47 13.03
C ALA A 433 -10.96 -19.62 13.96
N ALA A 434 -12.18 -19.58 13.42
CA ALA A 434 -13.42 -19.84 14.16
C ALA A 434 -13.48 -21.29 14.65
N CYS A 435 -13.18 -22.26 13.80
CA CYS A 435 -13.11 -23.68 14.18
C CYS A 435 -12.11 -23.92 15.32
N ARG A 436 -10.99 -23.19 15.34
CA ARG A 436 -10.02 -23.25 16.45
C ARG A 436 -10.59 -22.75 17.76
N ILE A 437 -11.32 -21.63 17.74
CA ILE A 437 -11.93 -21.03 18.94
C ILE A 437 -12.93 -22.03 19.57
N HIS A 438 -13.74 -22.66 18.72
CA HIS A 438 -14.80 -23.58 19.17
C HIS A 438 -14.40 -25.05 19.16
N LYS A 439 -13.10 -25.36 18.97
CA LYS A 439 -12.52 -26.72 19.00
C LYS A 439 -13.21 -27.73 18.05
N HIS A 440 -13.71 -27.24 16.90
CA HIS A 440 -14.40 -28.08 15.93
C HIS A 440 -13.44 -28.64 14.90
N VAL A 441 -12.96 -29.87 15.10
CA VAL A 441 -11.87 -30.49 14.30
C VAL A 441 -12.32 -30.77 12.86
N GLU A 442 -13.48 -31.37 12.65
CA GLU A 442 -13.95 -31.79 11.31
C GLU A 442 -14.08 -30.60 10.34
N LEU A 443 -14.72 -29.52 10.78
CA LEU A 443 -14.83 -28.29 9.97
C LEU A 443 -13.46 -27.63 9.75
N ALA A 444 -12.56 -27.75 10.73
CA ALA A 444 -11.20 -27.24 10.60
C ALA A 444 -10.40 -27.99 9.52
N GLU A 445 -10.54 -29.30 9.45
CA GLU A 445 -9.91 -30.14 8.41
C GLU A 445 -10.38 -29.75 7.01
N TRP A 446 -11.69 -29.57 6.86
CA TRP A 446 -12.28 -29.15 5.59
C TRP A 446 -11.78 -27.75 5.16
N ALA A 447 -11.80 -26.78 6.07
CA ALA A 447 -11.27 -25.43 5.81
C ALA A 447 -9.76 -25.45 5.49
N ALA A 448 -8.98 -26.23 6.26
CA ALA A 448 -7.55 -26.35 6.05
C ALA A 448 -7.21 -26.99 4.71
N LYS A 449 -7.97 -28.01 4.26
CA LYS A 449 -7.79 -28.61 2.93
C LYS A 449 -7.91 -27.55 1.84
N SER A 450 -8.96 -26.74 1.86
CA SER A 450 -9.16 -25.65 0.90
C SER A 450 -8.03 -24.60 0.94
N LEU A 451 -7.54 -24.25 2.15
CA LEU A 451 -6.41 -23.34 2.32
C LEU A 451 -5.09 -23.88 1.75
N LEU A 452 -4.82 -25.16 1.99
CA LEU A 452 -3.59 -25.81 1.53
C LEU A 452 -3.57 -26.02 0.01
N GLU A 453 -4.75 -26.10 -0.63
CA GLU A 453 -4.88 -26.09 -2.08
C GLU A 453 -4.62 -24.71 -2.67
N LEU A 454 -5.15 -23.64 -2.04
CA LEU A 454 -4.98 -22.25 -2.49
C LEU A 454 -3.57 -21.72 -2.23
N GLN A 455 -3.01 -21.98 -1.06
CA GLN A 455 -1.76 -21.39 -0.58
C GLN A 455 -0.86 -22.46 0.10
N PRO A 456 -0.33 -23.43 -0.66
CA PRO A 456 0.43 -24.54 -0.09
C PRO A 456 1.77 -24.14 0.54
N GLN A 457 2.24 -22.92 0.29
CA GLN A 457 3.50 -22.38 0.81
C GLN A 457 3.35 -21.49 2.06
N ASN A 458 2.12 -21.25 2.54
CA ASN A 458 1.90 -20.44 3.73
C ASN A 458 2.04 -21.28 5.02
N PRO A 459 3.11 -21.10 5.83
CA PRO A 459 3.32 -21.90 7.04
C PRO A 459 2.25 -21.68 8.10
N GLY A 460 1.56 -20.54 8.07
CA GLY A 460 0.52 -20.19 9.03
C GLY A 460 -0.64 -21.18 9.05
N HIS A 461 -1.05 -21.70 7.89
CA HIS A 461 -2.16 -22.64 7.77
C HIS A 461 -1.83 -24.01 8.43
N TYR A 462 -0.60 -24.50 8.22
CA TYR A 462 -0.11 -25.73 8.87
C TYR A 462 -0.03 -25.58 10.38
N VAL A 463 0.50 -24.44 10.83
CA VAL A 463 0.61 -24.15 12.27
C VAL A 463 -0.79 -24.09 12.90
N LEU A 464 -1.75 -23.42 12.25
CA LEU A 464 -3.11 -23.27 12.79
C LEU A 464 -3.82 -24.63 12.90
N LEU A 465 -3.75 -25.47 11.83
CA LEU A 465 -4.31 -26.81 11.86
C LEU A 465 -3.63 -27.70 12.92
N SER A 466 -2.28 -27.67 12.99
CA SER A 466 -1.55 -28.43 14.00
C SER A 466 -1.92 -28.04 15.44
N ASN A 467 -2.23 -26.74 15.64
CA ASN A 467 -2.68 -26.25 16.95
C ASN A 467 -4.11 -26.73 17.29
N ILE A 468 -4.97 -26.87 16.29
CA ILE A 468 -6.33 -27.43 16.48
C ILE A 468 -6.23 -28.89 16.92
N TYR A 469 -5.42 -29.69 16.26
CA TYR A 469 -5.19 -31.08 16.66
C TYR A 469 -4.58 -31.19 18.06
N ALA A 470 -3.59 -30.35 18.38
CA ALA A 470 -3.00 -30.33 19.72
C ALA A 470 -4.05 -29.98 20.81
N ASN A 471 -4.93 -29.01 20.56
CA ASN A 471 -6.04 -28.67 21.46
C ASN A 471 -7.06 -29.79 21.63
N ALA A 472 -7.20 -30.66 20.64
CA ALA A 472 -8.07 -31.84 20.66
C ALA A 472 -7.38 -33.10 21.23
N GLY A 473 -6.09 -32.99 21.64
CA GLY A 473 -5.29 -34.15 22.09
C GLY A 473 -4.88 -35.12 20.97
N MET A 474 -5.06 -34.72 19.69
CA MET A 474 -4.72 -35.54 18.51
C MET A 474 -3.24 -35.35 18.13
N TRP A 475 -2.35 -35.86 18.97
CA TRP A 475 -0.90 -35.64 18.85
C TRP A 475 -0.28 -36.25 17.59
N GLU A 476 -0.80 -37.40 17.13
CA GLU A 476 -0.33 -38.06 15.90
C GLU A 476 -0.65 -37.21 14.66
N ASP A 477 -1.85 -36.66 14.55
CA ASP A 477 -2.26 -35.84 13.42
C ASP A 477 -1.53 -34.48 13.43
N MET A 478 -1.34 -33.92 14.61
CA MET A 478 -0.47 -32.76 14.82
C MET A 478 0.94 -33.04 14.27
N ALA A 479 1.54 -34.20 14.62
CA ALA A 479 2.87 -34.57 14.14
C ALA A 479 2.91 -34.76 12.60
N LYS A 480 1.87 -35.38 12.00
CA LYS A 480 1.74 -35.51 10.54
C LYS A 480 1.78 -34.17 9.83
N VAL A 481 1.00 -33.20 10.32
CA VAL A 481 0.96 -31.83 9.73
C VAL A 481 2.32 -31.12 9.87
N ARG A 482 2.98 -31.25 11.03
CA ARG A 482 4.31 -30.66 11.25
C ARG A 482 5.38 -31.29 10.37
N ASN A 483 5.34 -32.60 10.17
CA ASN A 483 6.22 -33.33 9.26
C ASN A 483 6.00 -32.88 7.79
N LEU A 484 4.74 -32.67 7.38
CA LEU A 484 4.42 -32.16 6.06
C LEU A 484 4.98 -30.74 5.85
N MET A 485 4.88 -29.87 6.84
CA MET A 485 5.46 -28.54 6.83
C MET A 485 6.99 -28.60 6.67
N THR A 486 7.66 -29.50 7.41
CA THR A 486 9.12 -29.69 7.33
C THR A 486 9.54 -30.22 5.94
N LYS A 487 8.81 -31.22 5.39
CA LYS A 487 9.06 -31.74 4.04
C LYS A 487 8.95 -30.69 2.94
N ARG A 488 8.14 -29.66 3.16
CA ARG A 488 7.99 -28.50 2.25
C ARG A 488 8.97 -27.36 2.53
N ASN A 489 9.94 -27.54 3.42
CA ASN A 489 10.90 -26.52 3.87
C ASN A 489 10.24 -25.25 4.45
N LEU A 490 9.04 -25.38 5.00
CA LEU A 490 8.33 -24.27 5.61
C LEU A 490 8.74 -24.09 7.06
N LYS A 491 9.10 -22.86 7.45
CA LYS A 491 9.49 -22.54 8.82
C LYS A 491 8.42 -21.71 9.51
N LYS A 492 8.10 -22.07 10.76
CA LYS A 492 7.22 -21.26 11.62
C LYS A 492 7.88 -19.90 11.86
N ILE A 493 7.11 -18.84 11.64
CA ILE A 493 7.54 -17.49 12.01
C ILE A 493 7.51 -17.36 13.54
N PRO A 494 8.62 -16.98 14.19
CA PRO A 494 8.65 -16.76 15.64
C PRO A 494 7.68 -15.65 16.07
N GLY A 495 7.16 -15.78 17.28
CA GLY A 495 6.39 -14.72 17.92
C GLY A 495 7.32 -13.65 18.48
N TRP A 496 7.22 -12.44 17.96
CA TRP A 496 7.96 -11.27 18.40
C TRP A 496 7.04 -10.22 19.02
N THR A 497 7.52 -9.54 20.05
CA THR A 497 6.87 -8.35 20.61
C THR A 497 7.86 -7.20 20.62
N TRP A 498 7.41 -6.05 20.13
CA TRP A 498 8.21 -4.80 20.09
C TRP A 498 7.61 -3.78 21.04
N ILE A 499 8.50 -3.04 21.68
CA ILE A 499 8.17 -1.86 22.45
C ILE A 499 9.14 -0.74 22.06
N GLU A 500 8.63 0.48 21.95
CA GLU A 500 9.43 1.65 21.69
C GLU A 500 9.63 2.44 22.98
N VAL A 501 10.90 2.64 23.36
CA VAL A 501 11.32 3.44 24.51
C VAL A 501 12.49 4.30 24.07
N ASP A 502 12.46 5.60 24.39
CA ASP A 502 13.51 6.58 24.06
C ASP A 502 13.92 6.56 22.59
N ASN A 503 12.92 6.50 21.68
CA ASN A 503 13.10 6.41 20.22
C ASN A 503 13.87 5.17 19.74
N LYS A 504 14.01 4.13 20.60
CA LYS A 504 14.62 2.85 20.25
C LYS A 504 13.58 1.74 20.30
N ILE A 505 13.64 0.86 19.33
CA ILE A 505 12.79 -0.33 19.29
C ILE A 505 13.51 -1.47 20.02
N HIS A 506 12.87 -1.98 21.06
CA HIS A 506 13.31 -3.16 21.81
C HIS A 506 12.42 -4.33 21.41
N GLN A 507 13.04 -5.45 21.04
CA GLN A 507 12.36 -6.63 20.53
C GLN A 507 12.55 -7.79 21.51
N PHE A 508 11.47 -8.55 21.75
CA PHE A 508 11.47 -9.69 22.63
C PHE A 508 10.86 -10.91 21.94
N SER A 509 11.49 -12.06 22.14
CA SER A 509 10.93 -13.38 21.86
C SER A 509 10.53 -14.10 23.15
N VAL A 510 9.90 -15.26 23.04
CA VAL A 510 9.58 -16.10 24.21
C VAL A 510 10.88 -16.54 24.88
N GLY A 511 11.00 -16.32 26.19
CA GLY A 511 12.16 -16.71 26.99
C GLY A 511 13.43 -15.93 26.67
N ASP A 512 13.33 -14.77 26.05
CA ASP A 512 14.47 -13.95 25.64
C ASP A 512 15.30 -13.46 26.85
N LYS A 513 16.59 -13.71 26.79
CA LYS A 513 17.57 -13.28 27.78
C LYS A 513 18.68 -12.40 27.19
N SER A 514 18.55 -12.02 25.92
CA SER A 514 19.57 -11.27 25.19
C SER A 514 19.59 -9.78 25.51
N HIS A 515 18.48 -9.25 26.07
CA HIS A 515 18.37 -7.83 26.38
C HIS A 515 19.34 -7.42 27.50
N PRO A 516 20.01 -6.25 27.42
CA PRO A 516 20.97 -5.78 28.45
C PRO A 516 20.37 -5.74 29.86
N LEU A 517 19.09 -5.37 30.01
CA LEU A 517 18.38 -5.35 31.29
C LEU A 517 17.65 -6.66 31.59
N SER A 518 18.12 -7.78 31.07
CA SER A 518 17.44 -9.07 31.22
C SER A 518 17.24 -9.47 32.70
N LYS A 519 18.25 -9.25 33.53
CA LYS A 519 18.17 -9.60 34.97
C LYS A 519 17.09 -8.79 35.69
N GLU A 520 17.02 -7.49 35.43
CA GLU A 520 16.04 -6.57 36.01
C GLU A 520 14.63 -6.92 35.52
N ILE A 521 14.47 -7.22 34.19
CA ILE A 521 13.20 -7.62 33.59
C ILE A 521 12.68 -8.89 34.28
N TYR A 522 13.49 -9.95 34.38
CA TYR A 522 13.06 -11.20 34.99
C TYR A 522 12.85 -11.07 36.51
N GLY A 523 13.63 -10.21 37.18
CA GLY A 523 13.45 -9.90 38.59
C GLY A 523 12.11 -9.22 38.88
N LEU A 524 11.79 -8.15 38.14
CA LEU A 524 10.52 -7.47 38.28
C LEU A 524 9.35 -8.36 37.84
N LEU A 525 9.50 -9.13 36.74
CA LEU A 525 8.45 -10.04 36.24
C LEU A 525 8.07 -11.07 37.32
N LYS A 526 9.04 -11.66 38.02
CA LYS A 526 8.78 -12.59 39.11
C LYS A 526 7.97 -11.93 40.22
N SER A 527 8.42 -10.78 40.75
CA SER A 527 7.68 -10.03 41.76
C SER A 527 6.28 -9.59 41.31
N LEU A 528 6.16 -9.24 40.03
CA LEU A 528 4.88 -8.87 39.44
C LEU A 528 3.92 -10.06 39.42
N ILE A 529 4.38 -11.24 38.98
CA ILE A 529 3.58 -12.49 38.94
C ILE A 529 3.07 -12.82 40.33
N GLU A 530 3.93 -12.80 41.36
CA GLU A 530 3.54 -13.05 42.75
C GLU A 530 2.40 -12.12 43.20
N LYS A 531 2.47 -10.83 42.86
CA LYS A 531 1.41 -9.85 43.17
C LYS A 531 0.12 -10.12 42.38
N LEU A 532 0.21 -10.55 41.10
CA LEU A 532 -0.92 -10.84 40.25
C LEU A 532 -1.65 -12.10 40.75
N GLU A 533 -0.92 -13.14 41.15
CA GLU A 533 -1.48 -14.37 41.73
C GLU A 533 -2.23 -14.09 43.05
N LEU A 534 -1.69 -13.23 43.90
CA LEU A 534 -2.37 -12.76 45.11
C LEU A 534 -3.65 -11.97 44.79
N ALA A 535 -3.69 -11.31 43.63
CA ALA A 535 -4.88 -10.61 43.11
C ALA A 535 -5.86 -11.51 42.35
N GLY A 536 -5.57 -12.83 42.25
CA GLY A 536 -6.45 -13.81 41.61
C GLY A 536 -6.12 -14.18 40.17
N TYR A 537 -4.98 -13.77 39.64
CA TYR A 537 -4.50 -14.23 38.34
C TYR A 537 -4.08 -15.71 38.42
N VAL A 538 -4.63 -16.52 37.53
CA VAL A 538 -4.24 -17.94 37.36
C VAL A 538 -3.79 -18.15 35.93
N PRO A 539 -2.57 -18.68 35.69
CA PRO A 539 -2.08 -18.97 34.34
C PRO A 539 -2.98 -20.00 33.64
N ASP A 540 -3.41 -19.69 32.43
CA ASP A 540 -4.23 -20.59 31.62
C ASP A 540 -3.34 -21.45 30.70
N THR A 541 -3.01 -22.65 31.16
CA THR A 541 -2.13 -23.60 30.48
C THR A 541 -2.72 -24.20 29.21
N ASN A 542 -4.04 -24.04 28.94
CA ASN A 542 -4.65 -24.42 27.67
C ASN A 542 -4.04 -23.69 26.46
N PHE A 543 -3.33 -22.56 26.68
CA PHE A 543 -2.61 -21.84 25.63
C PHE A 543 -1.20 -22.39 25.36
N VAL A 544 -0.72 -23.40 26.11
CA VAL A 544 0.54 -24.09 25.87
C VAL A 544 0.27 -25.42 25.13
N LEU A 545 0.47 -25.42 23.83
CA LEU A 545 0.18 -26.55 22.95
C LEU A 545 1.40 -27.49 22.84
N HIS A 546 1.94 -27.87 24.01
CA HIS A 546 3.04 -28.83 24.16
C HIS A 546 2.64 -29.92 25.15
N ASP A 547 3.01 -31.15 24.81
CA ASP A 547 2.78 -32.32 25.67
C ASP A 547 3.89 -32.39 26.73
N VAL A 548 3.73 -31.58 27.77
CA VAL A 548 4.66 -31.45 28.91
C VAL A 548 3.88 -31.33 30.21
N VAL A 549 4.53 -31.58 31.35
CA VAL A 549 3.91 -31.45 32.68
C VAL A 549 3.47 -30.02 32.96
N GLU A 550 2.49 -29.86 33.84
CA GLU A 550 1.78 -28.59 34.08
C GLU A 550 2.72 -27.49 34.57
N GLU A 551 3.66 -27.81 35.44
CA GLU A 551 4.63 -26.84 35.98
C GLU A 551 5.52 -26.23 34.86
N VAL A 552 5.87 -27.05 33.87
CA VAL A 552 6.64 -26.60 32.70
C VAL A 552 5.79 -25.68 31.84
N LYS A 553 4.48 -25.99 31.64
CA LYS A 553 3.56 -25.12 30.90
C LYS A 553 3.44 -23.75 31.55
N VAL A 554 3.26 -23.70 32.88
CA VAL A 554 3.21 -22.44 33.65
C VAL A 554 4.49 -21.63 33.45
N GLY A 555 5.66 -22.27 33.55
CA GLY A 555 6.94 -21.62 33.32
C GLY A 555 7.08 -21.04 31.90
N MET A 556 6.56 -21.74 30.88
CA MET A 556 6.54 -21.24 29.50
C MET A 556 5.66 -20.01 29.35
N LEU A 557 4.47 -20.00 29.97
CA LEU A 557 3.56 -18.85 29.95
C LEU A 557 4.16 -17.60 30.57
N TYR A 558 4.89 -17.74 31.67
CA TYR A 558 5.49 -16.59 32.35
C TYR A 558 6.52 -15.87 31.49
N THR A 559 7.14 -16.52 30.52
CA THR A 559 8.20 -15.95 29.69
C THR A 559 7.73 -15.55 28.30
N HIS A 560 6.42 -15.42 28.08
CA HIS A 560 5.89 -14.91 26.80
C HIS A 560 6.44 -13.51 26.50
N SER A 561 6.71 -13.25 25.23
CA SER A 561 7.34 -12.01 24.76
C SER A 561 6.56 -10.74 25.14
N GLU A 562 5.21 -10.83 25.22
CA GLU A 562 4.35 -9.73 25.65
C GLU A 562 4.62 -9.36 27.12
N LYS A 563 4.76 -10.37 27.99
CA LYS A 563 5.03 -10.17 29.41
C LYS A 563 6.41 -9.54 29.62
N LEU A 564 7.44 -9.99 28.88
CA LEU A 564 8.78 -9.40 28.91
C LEU A 564 8.78 -7.94 28.43
N ALA A 565 8.11 -7.66 27.31
CA ALA A 565 8.02 -6.31 26.76
C ALA A 565 7.31 -5.33 27.70
N ILE A 566 6.20 -5.75 28.31
CA ILE A 566 5.45 -4.92 29.27
C ILE A 566 6.28 -4.68 30.52
N THR A 567 6.94 -5.72 31.06
CA THR A 567 7.81 -5.59 32.24
C THR A 567 8.98 -4.65 31.96
N PHE A 568 9.59 -4.73 30.76
CA PHE A 568 10.59 -3.75 30.33
C PHE A 568 10.01 -2.34 30.28
N GLY A 569 8.80 -2.17 29.72
CA GLY A 569 8.11 -0.88 29.67
C GLY A 569 7.86 -0.28 31.07
N LEU A 570 7.53 -1.13 32.06
CA LEU A 570 7.37 -0.69 33.45
C LEU A 570 8.68 -0.21 34.08
N ILE A 571 9.83 -0.81 33.72
CA ILE A 571 11.15 -0.41 34.17
C ILE A 571 11.63 0.89 33.52
N ALA A 572 11.46 0.96 32.20
CA ALA A 572 12.13 1.92 31.34
C ALA A 572 11.32 3.21 31.08
N THR A 573 10.08 3.29 31.57
CA THR A 573 9.24 4.48 31.37
C THR A 573 8.68 5.01 32.68
N PRO A 574 8.55 6.35 32.85
CA PRO A 574 8.01 6.95 34.07
C PRO A 574 6.60 6.44 34.42
N GLU A 575 6.25 6.47 35.70
CA GLU A 575 4.90 6.15 36.16
C GLU A 575 3.85 7.00 35.42
N GLY A 576 2.67 6.42 35.15
CA GLY A 576 1.60 7.11 34.42
C GLY A 576 1.77 7.13 32.89
N THR A 577 2.96 6.89 32.34
CA THR A 577 3.16 6.84 30.89
C THR A 577 2.48 5.61 30.27
N PRO A 578 1.64 5.73 29.23
CA PRO A 578 1.06 4.56 28.57
C PRO A 578 2.13 3.65 27.96
N ILE A 579 2.02 2.34 28.20
CA ILE A 579 2.89 1.32 27.60
C ILE A 579 2.26 0.87 26.28
N ARG A 580 3.03 0.94 25.18
CA ARG A 580 2.59 0.51 23.85
C ARG A 580 3.47 -0.61 23.35
N ILE A 581 2.88 -1.77 23.07
CA ILE A 581 3.58 -2.91 22.47
C ILE A 581 2.90 -3.35 21.18
N THR A 582 3.69 -3.90 20.27
CA THR A 582 3.21 -4.49 19.02
C THR A 582 3.63 -5.95 18.95
N LYS A 583 2.69 -6.82 18.61
CA LYS A 583 2.88 -8.27 18.44
C LYS A 583 2.64 -8.66 16.99
N ASN A 584 3.51 -9.47 16.40
CA ASN A 584 3.32 -9.99 15.03
C ASN A 584 2.30 -11.14 14.94
N LEU A 585 1.92 -11.71 16.06
CA LEU A 585 0.89 -12.74 16.19
C LEU A 585 -0.28 -12.23 17.03
N ARG A 586 -1.39 -12.98 17.03
CA ARG A 586 -2.49 -12.71 17.96
C ARG A 586 -2.03 -12.92 19.41
N VAL A 587 -2.44 -12.04 20.31
CA VAL A 587 -2.21 -12.19 21.76
C VAL A 587 -2.97 -13.43 22.24
N CYS A 588 -2.35 -14.27 23.07
CA CYS A 588 -3.05 -15.42 23.67
C CYS A 588 -3.92 -15.00 24.86
N GLY A 589 -4.91 -15.83 25.21
CA GLY A 589 -5.83 -15.52 26.30
C GLY A 589 -5.15 -15.31 27.65
N ASP A 590 -4.13 -16.11 27.93
CA ASP A 590 -3.35 -15.95 29.14
C ASP A 590 -2.61 -14.58 29.21
N CYS A 591 -1.94 -14.17 28.12
CA CYS A 591 -1.32 -12.83 28.05
C CYS A 591 -2.38 -11.73 28.14
N HIS A 592 -3.54 -11.89 27.52
CA HIS A 592 -4.62 -10.91 27.61
C HIS A 592 -5.09 -10.72 29.06
N THR A 593 -5.35 -11.82 29.77
CA THR A 593 -5.73 -11.81 31.19
C THR A 593 -4.60 -11.21 32.05
N PHE A 594 -3.35 -11.63 31.85
CA PHE A 594 -2.20 -11.05 32.53
C PHE A 594 -2.14 -9.52 32.40
N ILE A 595 -2.35 -9.00 31.18
CA ILE A 595 -2.28 -7.56 30.91
C ILE A 595 -3.41 -6.81 31.60
N LYS A 596 -4.62 -7.39 31.70
CA LYS A 596 -5.74 -6.82 32.47
C LYS A 596 -5.31 -6.63 33.93
N PHE A 597 -4.77 -7.66 34.56
CA PHE A 597 -4.31 -7.58 35.95
C PHE A 597 -3.16 -6.59 36.13
N VAL A 598 -2.18 -6.58 35.21
CA VAL A 598 -1.09 -5.59 35.26
C VAL A 598 -1.63 -4.17 35.18
N SER A 599 -2.57 -3.90 34.26
CA SER A 599 -3.16 -2.56 34.13
C SER A 599 -3.91 -2.11 35.39
N ALA A 600 -4.61 -3.04 36.06
CA ALA A 600 -5.31 -2.76 37.32
C ALA A 600 -4.35 -2.43 38.48
N ILE A 601 -3.30 -3.26 38.67
CA ILE A 601 -2.38 -3.11 39.80
C ILE A 601 -1.45 -1.90 39.62
N THR A 602 -0.92 -1.71 38.39
CA THR A 602 0.03 -0.63 38.12
C THR A 602 -0.63 0.70 37.78
N LYS A 603 -1.96 0.70 37.59
CA LYS A 603 -2.76 1.84 37.10
C LYS A 603 -2.21 2.45 35.81
N ARG A 604 -1.53 1.61 35.00
CA ARG A 604 -0.95 1.99 33.72
C ARG A 604 -1.92 1.63 32.59
N SER A 605 -2.13 2.56 31.68
CA SER A 605 -2.75 2.26 30.39
C SER A 605 -1.78 1.45 29.55
N ILE A 606 -2.22 0.28 29.07
CA ILE A 606 -1.42 -0.60 28.22
C ILE A 606 -2.15 -0.78 26.90
N ILE A 607 -1.47 -0.48 25.81
CA ILE A 607 -2.01 -0.58 24.46
C ILE A 607 -1.23 -1.67 23.74
N VAL A 608 -1.94 -2.70 23.31
CA VAL A 608 -1.36 -3.82 22.57
C VAL A 608 -1.92 -3.83 21.16
N ARG A 609 -1.06 -3.72 20.17
CA ARG A 609 -1.39 -3.98 18.77
C ARG A 609 -0.99 -5.41 18.45
N ASP A 610 -1.94 -6.24 18.10
CA ASP A 610 -1.67 -7.58 17.59
C ASP A 610 -1.88 -7.66 16.05
N SER A 611 -1.81 -8.85 15.47
CA SER A 611 -1.99 -9.05 14.04
C SER A 611 -3.35 -8.59 13.51
N ASN A 612 -4.37 -8.49 14.37
CA ASN A 612 -5.76 -8.29 13.99
C ASN A 612 -6.32 -6.94 14.42
N ARG A 613 -5.98 -6.47 15.63
CA ARG A 613 -6.63 -5.32 16.27
C ARG A 613 -5.77 -4.66 17.33
N PHE A 614 -6.30 -3.60 17.93
CA PHE A 614 -5.80 -3.00 19.16
C PHE A 614 -6.58 -3.47 20.38
N HIS A 615 -5.89 -3.66 21.48
CA HIS A 615 -6.41 -3.90 22.81
C HIS A 615 -5.96 -2.76 23.71
N HIS A 616 -6.90 -2.00 24.26
CA HIS A 616 -6.65 -0.94 25.21
C HIS A 616 -7.01 -1.43 26.60
N PHE A 617 -6.02 -1.62 27.44
CA PHE A 617 -6.19 -2.06 28.82
C PHE A 617 -6.11 -0.86 29.76
N ILE A 618 -7.16 -0.61 30.50
CA ILE A 618 -7.28 0.47 31.47
C ILE A 618 -7.98 -0.10 32.71
N GLU A 619 -7.37 0.05 33.88
CA GLU A 619 -7.97 -0.35 35.17
C GLU A 619 -8.55 -1.77 35.17
N GLY A 620 -7.87 -2.71 34.54
CA GLY A 620 -8.28 -4.12 34.48
C GLY A 620 -9.31 -4.48 33.42
N ALA A 621 -9.83 -3.51 32.68
CA ALA A 621 -10.73 -3.75 31.56
C ALA A 621 -10.01 -3.64 30.22
N CYS A 622 -10.48 -4.38 29.20
CA CYS A 622 -9.99 -4.25 27.83
C CYS A 622 -11.10 -3.70 26.92
N SER A 623 -10.74 -2.81 25.98
CA SER A 623 -11.66 -2.26 24.97
C SER A 623 -12.36 -3.31 24.12
N CYS A 624 -11.85 -4.55 24.07
CA CYS A 624 -12.45 -5.65 23.33
C CYS A 624 -13.64 -6.30 24.07
N GLY A 625 -13.89 -5.97 25.34
CA GLY A 625 -14.92 -6.61 26.15
C GLY A 625 -14.74 -8.13 26.28
N ASP A 626 -13.51 -8.61 26.21
CA ASP A 626 -13.13 -10.04 26.19
C ASP A 626 -13.69 -10.82 24.97
N TYR A 627 -14.18 -10.10 23.97
CA TYR A 627 -14.65 -10.66 22.70
C TYR A 627 -13.54 -10.51 21.61
N TRP A 628 -12.75 -11.58 21.43
CA TRP A 628 -11.58 -11.50 20.55
C TRP A 628 -11.11 -12.88 20.03
#